data_6530d87f265253a727b85fed5f3bcbc0
#
_entry.id   6530d87f265253a727b85fed5f3bcbc0
#
_cell.length_a   1.000
_cell.length_b   1.000
_cell.length_c   1.000
_cell.angle_alpha   90.00
_cell.angle_beta   90.00
_cell.angle_gamma   90.00
#
_symmetry.space_group_name_H-M   'P 1'
#
loop_
_entity.id
_entity.type
_entity.pdbx_description
1 polymer ?
#
loop_
_entity_poly.entity_id
_entity_poly.type
_entity_poly.pdbx_seq_one_letter_code
_entity_poly.pdbx_strand_id
1 'polypeptide(L)'
;MKKVILQYLASALTVILILGLVVFDRRRNQYLVKKVNDPEISYIYQDCLENLDKLALSQAGAIQSYQLDPLSVRKENGKIRLALHVNHSYDMQVNLVLKADIYGDLSVVEATPSNALKLALEDESYQKRLTLISQ
;
A
#
# COMPACT_ATOMS: atom_id res chain seq x y z
N MET A 1 -18.49 -38.61 32.09
CA MET A 1 -17.17 -38.00 32.09
C MET A 1 -16.47 -38.03 30.74
N LYS A 2 -16.52 -39.13 29.99
CA LYS A 2 -15.85 -39.18 28.66
C LYS A 2 -16.35 -38.15 27.65
N LYS A 3 -17.66 -37.82 27.64
CA LYS A 3 -18.24 -36.82 26.73
C LYS A 3 -17.73 -35.39 26.99
N VAL A 4 -17.53 -35.05 28.26
CA VAL A 4 -17.05 -33.70 28.65
C VAL A 4 -15.59 -33.52 28.26
N ILE A 5 -14.76 -34.53 28.44
CA ILE A 5 -13.34 -34.51 28.05
C ILE A 5 -13.21 -34.35 26.52
N LEU A 6 -14.04 -35.06 25.73
CA LEU A 6 -14.06 -34.95 24.27
C LEU A 6 -14.45 -33.56 23.81
N GLN A 7 -15.41 -32.91 24.46
CA GLN A 7 -15.81 -31.53 24.15
C GLN A 7 -14.68 -30.53 24.43
N TYR A 8 -13.97 -30.67 25.54
CA TYR A 8 -12.82 -29.83 25.89
C TYR A 8 -11.67 -30.02 24.90
N LEU A 9 -11.38 -31.25 24.48
CA LEU A 9 -10.36 -31.54 23.49
C LEU A 9 -10.70 -30.95 22.13
N ALA A 10 -11.96 -31.06 21.68
CA ALA A 10 -12.40 -30.49 20.42
C ALA A 10 -12.31 -28.96 20.44
N SER A 11 -12.70 -28.31 21.54
CA SER A 11 -12.59 -26.85 21.71
C SER A 11 -11.14 -26.39 21.71
N ALA A 12 -10.25 -27.11 22.40
CA ALA A 12 -8.83 -26.78 22.43
C ALA A 12 -8.17 -26.90 21.05
N LEU A 13 -8.51 -27.94 20.29
CA LEU A 13 -8.03 -28.12 18.91
C LEU A 13 -8.49 -26.99 18.01
N THR A 14 -9.75 -26.56 18.12
CA THR A 14 -10.30 -25.45 17.33
C THR A 14 -9.56 -24.14 17.62
N VAL A 15 -9.31 -23.84 18.89
CA VAL A 15 -8.55 -22.64 19.30
C VAL A 15 -7.12 -22.68 18.76
N ILE A 16 -6.45 -23.81 18.83
CA ILE A 16 -5.09 -23.98 18.29
C ILE A 16 -5.05 -23.76 16.78
N LEU A 17 -6.03 -24.28 16.04
CA LEU A 17 -6.13 -24.07 14.59
C LEU A 17 -6.34 -22.60 14.25
N ILE A 18 -7.23 -21.90 14.95
CA ILE A 18 -7.49 -20.46 14.73
C ILE A 18 -6.23 -19.64 15.02
N LEU A 19 -5.54 -19.91 16.14
CA LEU A 19 -4.29 -19.23 16.48
C LEU A 19 -3.20 -19.49 15.44
N GLY A 20 -3.09 -20.72 14.96
CA GLY A 20 -2.15 -21.09 13.90
C GLY A 20 -2.39 -20.33 12.62
N LEU A 21 -3.64 -20.19 12.20
CA LEU A 21 -4.01 -19.42 11.01
C LEU A 21 -3.69 -17.92 11.16
N VAL A 22 -3.98 -17.34 12.32
CA VAL A 22 -3.67 -15.93 12.59
C VAL A 22 -2.17 -15.68 12.57
N VAL A 23 -1.36 -16.55 13.16
CA VAL A 23 0.10 -16.43 13.15
C VAL A 23 0.64 -16.58 11.72
N PHE A 24 0.11 -17.51 10.94
CA PHE A 24 0.49 -17.69 9.54
C PHE A 24 0.21 -16.46 8.70
N ASP A 25 -0.98 -15.87 8.84
CA ASP A 25 -1.36 -14.63 8.12
C ASP A 25 -0.46 -13.47 8.50
N ARG A 26 -0.12 -13.31 9.77
CA ARG A 26 0.79 -12.25 10.23
C ARG A 26 2.18 -12.38 9.61
N ARG A 27 2.74 -13.59 9.58
CA ARG A 27 4.06 -13.85 8.97
C ARG A 27 4.05 -13.56 7.49
N ARG A 28 2.99 -13.95 6.79
CA ARG A 28 2.82 -13.69 5.36
C ARG A 28 2.74 -12.19 5.08
N ASN A 29 1.97 -11.44 5.87
CA ASN A 29 1.87 -9.99 5.74
C ASN A 29 3.17 -9.29 6.05
N GLN A 30 3.92 -9.72 7.06
CA GLN A 30 5.24 -9.17 7.38
C GLN A 30 6.22 -9.37 6.22
N TYR A 31 6.19 -10.52 5.58
CA TYR A 31 7.02 -10.79 4.40
C TYR A 31 6.66 -9.86 3.24
N LEU A 32 5.37 -9.69 2.95
CA LEU A 32 4.90 -8.79 1.90
C LEU A 32 5.26 -7.33 2.21
N VAL A 33 5.05 -6.88 3.43
CA VAL A 33 5.40 -5.50 3.85
C VAL A 33 6.89 -5.27 3.66
N LYS A 34 7.73 -6.19 4.08
CA LYS A 34 9.18 -6.08 3.90
C LYS A 34 9.57 -6.02 2.43
N LYS A 35 8.94 -6.83 1.59
CA LYS A 35 9.19 -6.87 0.15
C LYS A 35 8.82 -5.55 -0.53
N VAL A 36 7.64 -5.01 -0.24
CA VAL A 36 7.14 -3.78 -0.87
C VAL A 36 7.74 -2.51 -0.27
N ASN A 37 8.31 -2.59 0.92
CA ASN A 37 8.98 -1.46 1.59
C ASN A 37 10.50 -1.48 1.41
N ASP A 38 11.02 -2.32 0.53
CA ASP A 38 12.44 -2.38 0.24
C ASP A 38 12.89 -1.08 -0.44
N PRO A 39 13.97 -0.42 0.06
CA PRO A 39 14.49 0.79 -0.59
C PRO A 39 14.87 0.60 -2.06
N GLU A 40 15.25 -0.61 -2.47
CA GLU A 40 15.62 -0.89 -3.87
C GLU A 40 14.46 -0.72 -4.85
N ILE A 41 13.20 -0.87 -4.39
CA ILE A 41 12.02 -0.71 -5.23
C ILE A 41 11.32 0.63 -5.05
N SER A 42 11.84 1.52 -4.20
CA SER A 42 11.22 2.82 -3.95
C SER A 42 11.05 3.65 -5.22
N TYR A 43 11.90 3.43 -6.22
CA TYR A 43 11.81 4.14 -7.50
C TYR A 43 10.48 3.91 -8.22
N ILE A 44 9.85 2.74 -8.06
CA ILE A 44 8.55 2.46 -8.71
C ILE A 44 7.45 3.33 -8.12
N TYR A 45 7.53 3.62 -6.81
CA TYR A 45 6.59 4.54 -6.15
C TYR A 45 6.82 5.97 -6.58
N GLN A 46 8.08 6.40 -6.63
CA GLN A 46 8.46 7.73 -7.07
C GLN A 46 8.04 8.00 -8.50
N ASP A 47 8.29 7.07 -9.41
CA ASP A 47 7.86 7.17 -10.81
C ASP A 47 6.33 7.25 -10.91
N CYS A 48 5.61 6.47 -10.12
CA CYS A 48 4.16 6.51 -10.08
C CYS A 48 3.63 7.86 -9.61
N LEU A 49 4.23 8.41 -8.55
CA LEU A 49 3.84 9.71 -8.01
C LEU A 49 4.16 10.86 -8.98
N GLU A 50 5.29 10.77 -9.68
CA GLU A 50 5.66 11.74 -10.73
C GLU A 50 4.71 11.70 -11.93
N ASN A 51 4.15 10.54 -12.24
CA ASN A 51 3.12 10.43 -13.27
C ASN A 51 1.81 11.09 -12.87
N LEU A 52 1.48 11.11 -11.57
CA LEU A 52 0.29 11.79 -11.05
C LEU A 52 0.52 13.29 -10.86
N ASP A 53 1.72 13.68 -10.47
CA ASP A 53 2.11 15.04 -10.16
C ASP A 53 3.53 15.28 -10.69
N LYS A 54 3.65 16.08 -11.75
CA LYS A 54 4.95 16.38 -12.38
C LYS A 54 5.96 17.01 -11.42
N LEU A 55 5.48 17.68 -10.38
CA LEU A 55 6.33 18.32 -9.35
C LEU A 55 6.43 17.48 -8.09
N ALA A 56 6.03 16.21 -8.13
CA ALA A 56 6.03 15.31 -6.98
C ALA A 56 7.41 15.29 -6.29
N LEU A 57 7.37 15.22 -4.96
CA LEU A 57 8.53 15.15 -4.08
C LEU A 57 9.40 16.42 -4.12
N SER A 58 8.88 17.51 -4.65
CA SER A 58 9.46 18.84 -4.56
C SER A 58 8.60 19.75 -3.67
N GLN A 59 9.14 20.87 -3.24
CA GLN A 59 8.39 21.83 -2.43
C GLN A 59 7.21 22.47 -3.18
N ALA A 60 7.29 22.52 -4.50
CA ALA A 60 6.24 23.08 -5.34
C ALA A 60 5.15 22.06 -5.69
N GLY A 61 5.36 20.78 -5.42
CA GLY A 61 4.41 19.71 -5.77
C GLY A 61 3.20 19.66 -4.85
N ALA A 62 2.11 19.12 -5.37
CA ALA A 62 0.95 18.74 -4.58
C ALA A 62 1.29 17.52 -3.69
N ILE A 63 2.11 16.60 -4.21
CA ILE A 63 2.66 15.47 -3.47
C ILE A 63 4.07 15.85 -3.05
N GLN A 64 4.27 16.14 -1.76
CA GLN A 64 5.59 16.54 -1.24
C GLN A 64 6.33 15.39 -0.58
N SER A 65 5.59 14.45 0.00
CA SER A 65 6.13 13.28 0.66
C SER A 65 5.15 12.11 0.56
N TYR A 66 5.65 10.91 0.76
CA TYR A 66 4.81 9.72 0.82
C TYR A 66 5.32 8.73 1.85
N GLN A 67 4.42 7.89 2.32
CA GLN A 67 4.74 6.82 3.25
C GLN A 67 3.85 5.63 2.96
N LEU A 68 4.44 4.45 2.86
CA LEU A 68 3.69 3.21 2.73
C LEU A 68 2.91 2.93 4.02
N ASP A 69 1.62 2.60 3.88
CA ASP A 69 0.81 2.11 4.98
C ASP A 69 1.00 0.59 5.08
N PRO A 70 1.73 0.10 6.12
CA PRO A 70 1.99 -1.33 6.24
C PRO A 70 0.72 -2.16 6.45
N LEU A 71 -0.33 -1.57 7.02
CA LEU A 71 -1.60 -2.27 7.28
C LEU A 71 -2.44 -2.43 6.01
N SER A 72 -2.14 -1.66 4.97
CA SER A 72 -2.87 -1.72 3.69
C SER A 72 -2.36 -2.83 2.76
N VAL A 73 -1.18 -3.38 3.04
CA VAL A 73 -0.53 -4.35 2.15
C VAL A 73 -1.27 -5.68 2.20
N ARG A 74 -1.75 -6.16 1.05
CA ARG A 74 -2.41 -7.47 0.91
C ARG A 74 -2.18 -8.07 -0.46
N LYS A 75 -2.18 -9.39 -0.48
CA LYS A 75 -2.13 -10.14 -1.72
C LYS A 75 -3.53 -10.56 -2.12
N GLU A 76 -3.93 -10.27 -3.35
CA GLU A 76 -5.25 -10.53 -3.87
C GLU A 76 -5.16 -10.90 -5.35
N ASN A 77 -5.64 -12.09 -5.70
CA ASN A 77 -5.64 -12.60 -7.09
C ASN A 77 -4.25 -12.55 -7.77
N GLY A 78 -3.20 -12.88 -7.02
CA GLY A 78 -1.82 -12.86 -7.53
C GLY A 78 -1.19 -11.48 -7.65
N LYS A 79 -1.91 -10.43 -7.27
CA LYS A 79 -1.42 -9.04 -7.25
C LYS A 79 -1.28 -8.56 -5.83
N ILE A 80 -0.45 -7.54 -5.62
CA ILE A 80 -0.26 -6.91 -4.32
C ILE A 80 -0.97 -5.57 -4.34
N ARG A 81 -1.89 -5.35 -3.38
CA ARG A 81 -2.56 -4.07 -3.16
C ARG A 81 -1.94 -3.37 -1.96
N LEU A 82 -1.71 -2.09 -2.09
CA LEU A 82 -1.19 -1.26 -1.00
C LEU A 82 -1.65 0.19 -1.17
N ALA A 83 -1.52 0.97 -0.11
CA ALA A 83 -1.80 2.40 -0.11
C ALA A 83 -0.56 3.18 0.31
N LEU A 84 -0.30 4.27 -0.38
CA LEU A 84 0.68 5.28 0.01
C LEU A 84 -0.06 6.47 0.62
N HIS A 85 0.29 6.85 1.83
CA HIS A 85 -0.17 8.10 2.43
C HIS A 85 0.70 9.24 1.92
N VAL A 86 0.07 10.31 1.49
CA VAL A 86 0.72 11.48 0.91
C VAL A 86 0.67 12.63 1.90
N ASN A 87 1.79 13.35 2.04
CA ASN A 87 1.91 14.56 2.87
C ASN A 87 1.49 14.33 4.33
N HIS A 88 1.74 13.13 4.87
CA HIS A 88 1.36 12.75 6.23
C HIS A 88 -0.15 12.88 6.53
N SER A 89 -0.99 12.80 5.51
CA SER A 89 -2.44 12.90 5.61
C SER A 89 -3.10 11.54 5.40
N TYR A 90 -4.05 11.18 6.26
CA TYR A 90 -4.84 9.96 6.07
C TYR A 90 -5.83 10.07 4.91
N ASP A 91 -6.28 11.28 4.58
CA ASP A 91 -7.25 11.52 3.51
C ASP A 91 -6.61 11.52 2.13
N MET A 92 -5.32 11.83 2.06
CA MET A 92 -4.58 11.90 0.80
C MET A 92 -3.80 10.60 0.61
N GLN A 93 -4.30 9.75 -0.26
CA GLN A 93 -3.74 8.42 -0.50
C GLN A 93 -3.67 8.13 -1.99
N VAL A 94 -2.73 7.26 -2.35
CA VAL A 94 -2.70 6.63 -3.66
C VAL A 94 -2.79 5.12 -3.44
N ASN A 95 -3.85 4.51 -3.96
CA ASN A 95 -4.00 3.07 -3.93
C ASN A 95 -3.29 2.47 -5.13
N LEU A 96 -2.36 1.58 -4.88
CA LEU A 96 -1.55 0.93 -5.90
C LEU A 96 -1.87 -0.55 -6.00
N VAL A 97 -1.82 -1.06 -7.23
CA VAL A 97 -1.81 -2.49 -7.50
C VAL A 97 -0.48 -2.82 -8.17
N LEU A 98 0.27 -3.73 -7.56
CA LEU A 98 1.56 -4.19 -8.05
C LEU A 98 1.44 -5.60 -8.58
N LYS A 99 2.22 -5.90 -9.62
CA LYS A 99 2.33 -7.24 -10.19
C LYS A 99 3.79 -7.63 -10.28
N ALA A 100 4.11 -8.88 -9.93
CA ALA A 100 5.44 -9.44 -10.13
C ALA A 100 5.52 -10.11 -11.50
N ASP A 101 6.64 -9.91 -12.20
CA ASP A 101 6.93 -10.65 -13.42
C ASP A 101 7.49 -12.05 -13.11
N ILE A 102 7.90 -12.79 -14.17
CA ILE A 102 8.45 -14.13 -13.99
C ILE A 102 9.76 -14.16 -13.21
N TYR A 103 10.47 -13.03 -13.13
CA TYR A 103 11.72 -12.88 -12.37
C TYR A 103 11.48 -12.36 -10.96
N GLY A 104 10.23 -12.06 -10.59
CA GLY A 104 9.89 -11.52 -9.29
C GLY A 104 9.99 -9.99 -9.18
N ASP A 105 10.29 -9.31 -10.29
CA ASP A 105 10.36 -7.85 -10.32
C ASP A 105 8.96 -7.24 -10.27
N LEU A 106 8.78 -6.25 -9.38
CA LEU A 106 7.50 -5.60 -9.18
C LEU A 106 7.32 -4.39 -10.11
N SER A 107 6.10 -4.23 -10.59
CA SER A 107 5.69 -3.04 -11.36
C SER A 107 4.31 -2.60 -10.93
N VAL A 108 4.03 -1.30 -11.05
CA VAL A 108 2.70 -0.74 -10.79
C VAL A 108 1.83 -0.93 -12.01
N VAL A 109 0.72 -1.65 -11.86
CA VAL A 109 -0.23 -1.87 -12.95
C VAL A 109 -1.45 -0.96 -12.84
N GLU A 110 -1.72 -0.42 -11.65
CA GLU A 110 -2.83 0.50 -11.42
C GLU A 110 -2.49 1.45 -10.27
N ALA A 111 -2.85 2.72 -10.41
CA ALA A 111 -2.68 3.74 -9.39
C ALA A 111 -3.92 4.62 -9.35
N THR A 112 -4.58 4.67 -8.20
CA THR A 112 -5.82 5.42 -8.01
C THR A 112 -5.66 6.41 -6.87
N PRO A 113 -5.60 7.72 -7.14
CA PRO A 113 -5.56 8.72 -6.07
C PRO A 113 -6.91 8.84 -5.37
N SER A 114 -6.88 9.16 -4.06
CA SER A 114 -8.08 9.46 -3.30
C SER A 114 -8.72 10.77 -3.78
N ASN A 115 -9.99 10.99 -3.42
CA ASN A 115 -10.69 12.22 -3.80
C ASN A 115 -9.99 13.48 -3.27
N ALA A 116 -9.50 13.43 -2.02
CA ALA A 116 -8.77 14.55 -1.43
C ALA A 116 -7.50 14.88 -2.22
N LEU A 117 -6.77 13.86 -2.67
CA LEU A 117 -5.57 14.05 -3.49
C LEU A 117 -5.94 14.58 -4.89
N LYS A 118 -7.00 14.06 -5.51
CA LYS A 118 -7.49 14.57 -6.80
C LYS A 118 -7.80 16.07 -6.73
N LEU A 119 -8.48 16.50 -5.66
CA LEU A 119 -8.79 17.91 -5.45
C LEU A 119 -7.53 18.75 -5.30
N ALA A 120 -6.53 18.26 -4.58
CA ALA A 120 -5.25 18.95 -4.45
C ALA A 120 -4.51 19.09 -5.79
N LEU A 121 -4.56 18.05 -6.63
CA LEU A 121 -3.96 18.07 -7.96
C LEU A 121 -4.69 19.01 -8.93
N GLU A 122 -5.99 19.23 -8.73
CA GLU A 122 -6.82 20.11 -9.55
C GLU A 122 -6.88 21.55 -9.03
N ASP A 123 -6.25 21.85 -7.89
CA ASP A 123 -6.24 23.18 -7.29
C ASP A 123 -5.65 24.22 -8.26
N GLU A 124 -6.33 25.36 -8.39
CA GLU A 124 -5.90 26.45 -9.28
C GLU A 124 -4.50 26.97 -8.95
N SER A 125 -4.16 27.12 -7.67
CA SER A 125 -2.82 27.60 -7.28
C SER A 125 -1.73 26.62 -7.70
N TYR A 126 -2.00 25.33 -7.60
CA TYR A 126 -1.11 24.28 -8.05
C TYR A 126 -0.95 24.29 -9.58
N GLN A 127 -2.05 24.42 -10.33
CA GLN A 127 -2.03 24.48 -11.78
C GLN A 127 -1.26 25.70 -12.27
N LYS A 128 -1.37 26.84 -11.60
CA LYS A 128 -0.58 28.03 -11.90
C LYS A 128 0.92 27.78 -11.71
N ARG A 129 1.31 27.10 -10.63
CA ARG A 129 2.71 26.74 -10.40
C ARG A 129 3.25 25.81 -11.48
N LEU A 130 2.47 24.84 -11.91
CA LEU A 130 2.82 23.94 -13.02
C LEU A 130 3.08 24.73 -14.31
N THR A 131 2.21 25.67 -14.65
CA THR A 131 2.32 26.49 -15.85
C THR A 131 3.57 27.37 -15.82
N LEU A 132 3.88 27.98 -14.68
CA LEU A 132 5.06 28.81 -14.51
C LEU A 132 6.37 28.02 -14.64
N ILE A 133 6.41 26.81 -14.13
CA ILE A 133 7.61 25.96 -14.15
C ILE A 133 7.82 25.32 -15.53
N SER A 134 6.74 25.05 -16.25
CA SER A 134 6.82 24.45 -17.59
C SER A 134 7.14 25.45 -18.70
N GLN A 135 7.18 26.74 -18.40
CA GLN A 135 7.67 27.80 -19.29
C GLN A 135 9.17 28.02 -19.09
#